data_b3193a3519e4f5582435bf2c66835e27
#
_entry.id   b3193a3519e4f5582435bf2c66835e27
#
_cell.length_a   1.000
_cell.length_b   1.000
_cell.length_c   1.000
_cell.angle_alpha   90.00
_cell.angle_beta   90.00
_cell.angle_gamma   90.00
#
_symmetry.space_group_name_H-M   'P 1'
#
loop_
_entity.id
_entity.type
_entity.pdbx_description
1 polymer ?
#
loop_
_entity_poly.entity_id
_entity_poly.type
_entity_poly.pdbx_seq_one_letter_code
_entity_poly.pdbx_strand_id
1 'polypeptide(L)'
;MTRIIITGANGKMGHVIRSVVAGREDCTVVAGVDFNTQAADFPIYKTIAEVQEEADVIIDFSNPALLDDLLTYSAAKSMPLV
;
A
#
# COMPACT_ATOMS: atom_id res chain seq x y z
N MET A 1 16.29 3.00 -2.38
CA MET A 1 15.17 3.18 -1.44
C MET A 1 14.01 2.28 -1.86
N THR A 2 13.49 1.49 -0.95
CA THR A 2 12.35 0.61 -1.24
C THR A 2 11.05 1.41 -1.22
N ARG A 3 10.29 1.35 -2.29
CA ARG A 3 9.01 2.04 -2.43
C ARG A 3 7.89 1.07 -2.08
N ILE A 4 6.99 1.48 -1.19
CA ILE A 4 5.97 0.61 -0.59
C ILE A 4 4.58 1.12 -0.92
N ILE A 5 3.69 0.20 -1.33
CA ILE A 5 2.24 0.43 -1.33
C ILE A 5 1.67 -0.29 -0.11
N ILE A 6 0.86 0.40 0.69
CA ILE A 6 0.19 -0.19 1.85
C ILE A 6 -1.30 -0.29 1.56
N THR A 7 -1.86 -1.50 1.58
CA THR A 7 -3.31 -1.69 1.55
C THR A 7 -3.86 -1.70 2.99
N GLY A 8 -5.05 -1.18 3.18
CA GLY A 8 -5.56 -0.91 4.52
C GLY A 8 -4.82 0.23 5.21
N ALA A 9 -4.35 1.20 4.43
CA ALA A 9 -3.42 2.24 4.88
C ALA A 9 -3.97 3.12 6.01
N ASN A 10 -5.28 3.36 6.03
CA ASN A 10 -5.94 4.14 7.07
C ASN A 10 -6.52 3.29 8.21
N GLY A 11 -6.29 1.99 8.18
CA GLY A 11 -6.61 1.09 9.27
C GLY A 11 -5.57 1.17 10.38
N LYS A 12 -5.84 0.44 11.47
CA LYS A 12 -5.00 0.44 12.68
C LYS A 12 -3.56 0.00 12.37
N MET A 13 -3.41 -1.14 11.71
CA MET A 13 -2.08 -1.66 11.37
C MET A 13 -1.40 -0.83 10.27
N GLY A 14 -2.18 -0.28 9.35
CA GLY A 14 -1.66 0.64 8.34
C GLY A 14 -0.97 1.85 8.97
N HIS A 15 -1.60 2.46 9.97
CA HIS A 15 -1.00 3.59 10.70
C HIS A 15 0.29 3.20 11.42
N VAL A 16 0.34 2.01 12.02
CA VAL A 16 1.55 1.51 12.69
C VAL A 16 2.69 1.38 11.69
N ILE A 17 2.44 0.73 10.56
CA ILE A 17 3.46 0.52 9.52
C ILE A 17 3.93 1.86 8.93
N ARG A 18 3.01 2.80 8.69
CA ARG A 18 3.36 4.14 8.20
C ARG A 18 4.33 4.83 9.15
N SER A 19 4.09 4.71 10.46
CA SER A 19 4.96 5.30 11.49
C SER A 19 6.34 4.67 11.49
N VAL A 20 6.41 3.34 11.34
CA VAL A 20 7.69 2.62 11.27
C VAL A 20 8.48 3.05 10.03
N VAL A 21 7.83 3.10 8.88
CA VAL A 21 8.47 3.48 7.62
C VAL A 21 8.97 4.92 7.66
N ALA A 22 8.20 5.82 8.27
CA ALA A 22 8.58 7.23 8.40
C ALA A 22 9.88 7.42 9.19
N GLY A 23 10.20 6.50 10.10
CA GLY A 23 11.44 6.52 10.87
C GLY A 23 12.63 5.87 10.17
N ARG A 24 12.46 5.33 8.95
CA ARG A 24 13.53 4.66 8.22
C ARG A 24 13.98 5.51 7.03
N GLU A 25 15.28 5.39 6.71
CA GLU A 25 15.86 6.08 5.56
C GLU A 25 15.93 5.21 4.30
N ASP A 26 15.71 3.89 4.44
CA ASP A 26 15.89 2.92 3.37
C ASP A 26 14.56 2.53 2.69
N CYS A 27 13.43 3.08 3.14
CA CYS A 27 12.14 2.81 2.52
C CYS A 27 11.19 4.01 2.67
N THR A 28 10.19 4.04 1.80
CA THR A 28 9.18 5.10 1.80
C THR A 28 7.83 4.53 1.32
N VAL A 29 6.73 5.07 1.85
CA VAL A 29 5.40 4.75 1.35
C VAL A 29 5.07 5.71 0.22
N VAL A 30 4.81 5.19 -0.98
CA VAL A 30 4.49 6.01 -2.15
C VAL A 30 3.00 6.10 -2.41
N ALA A 31 2.22 5.14 -1.94
CA ALA A 31 0.76 5.13 -2.10
C ALA A 31 0.12 4.22 -1.06
N GLY A 32 -1.16 4.49 -0.78
CA GLY A 32 -1.99 3.64 0.06
C GLY A 32 -3.28 3.26 -0.64
N VAL A 33 -3.90 2.18 -0.21
CA VAL A 33 -5.20 1.73 -0.67
C VAL A 33 -6.09 1.52 0.54
N ASP A 34 -7.24 2.18 0.56
CA ASP A 34 -8.22 2.06 1.64
C ASP A 34 -9.57 2.62 1.17
N PHE A 35 -10.67 2.03 1.63
CA PHE A 35 -11.98 2.60 1.40
C PHE A 35 -12.13 3.96 2.08
N ASN A 36 -11.47 4.15 3.23
CA ASN A 36 -11.35 5.44 3.86
C ASN A 36 -10.20 6.21 3.19
N THR A 37 -10.55 7.17 2.34
CA THR A 37 -9.59 7.94 1.56
C THR A 37 -9.13 9.21 2.27
N GLN A 38 -9.15 9.23 3.60
CA GLN A 38 -8.67 10.36 4.37
C GLN A 38 -7.23 10.71 3.98
N ALA A 39 -6.97 12.00 3.88
CA ALA A 39 -5.68 12.51 3.42
C ALA A 39 -4.51 12.02 4.27
N ALA A 40 -3.39 11.75 3.61
CA ALA A 40 -2.13 11.33 4.22
C ALA A 40 -0.97 12.03 3.49
N ASP A 41 0.26 11.73 3.88
CA ASP A 41 1.45 12.29 3.22
C ASP A 41 1.69 11.70 1.82
N PHE A 42 0.90 10.70 1.44
CA PHE A 42 0.94 10.05 0.15
C PHE A 42 -0.49 9.85 -0.36
N PRO A 43 -0.69 9.62 -1.66
CA PRO A 43 -2.04 9.42 -2.21
C PRO A 43 -2.69 8.16 -1.65
N ILE A 44 -3.98 8.26 -1.34
CA ILE A 44 -4.81 7.12 -0.92
C ILE A 44 -5.83 6.84 -2.03
N TYR A 45 -5.83 5.62 -2.52
CA TYR A 45 -6.76 5.17 -3.56
C TYR A 45 -7.77 4.19 -2.98
N LYS A 46 -8.96 4.12 -3.56
CA LYS A 46 -9.99 3.16 -3.12
C LYS A 46 -9.66 1.74 -3.55
N THR A 47 -9.01 1.56 -4.70
CA THR A 47 -8.66 0.24 -5.22
C THR A 47 -7.21 0.22 -5.66
N ILE A 48 -6.61 -0.96 -5.63
CA ILE A 48 -5.22 -1.14 -6.07
C ILE A 48 -5.04 -0.83 -7.55
N ALA A 49 -6.07 -1.06 -8.36
CA ALA A 49 -6.01 -0.79 -9.79
C ALA A 49 -5.84 0.69 -10.13
N GLU A 50 -6.24 1.58 -9.22
CA GLU A 50 -6.12 3.03 -9.42
C GLU A 50 -4.72 3.57 -9.13
N VAL A 51 -3.86 2.80 -8.47
CA VAL A 51 -2.52 3.25 -8.07
C VAL A 51 -1.66 3.50 -9.31
N GLN A 52 -1.12 4.71 -9.41
CA GLN A 52 -0.28 5.13 -10.53
C GLN A 52 1.21 5.15 -10.19
N GLU A 53 1.54 5.21 -8.91
CA GLU A 53 2.93 5.24 -8.45
C GLU A 53 3.61 3.90 -8.69
N GLU A 54 4.88 3.95 -9.09
CA GLU A 54 5.72 2.77 -9.15
C GLU A 54 6.19 2.40 -7.74
N ALA A 55 6.17 1.11 -7.44
CA ALA A 55 6.60 0.61 -6.15
C ALA A 55 7.35 -0.72 -6.28
N ASP A 56 7.99 -1.12 -5.20
CA ASP A 56 8.81 -2.35 -5.17
C ASP A 56 8.10 -3.47 -4.43
N VAL A 57 7.13 -3.15 -3.56
CA VAL A 57 6.45 -4.14 -2.72
C VAL A 57 5.09 -3.61 -2.27
N ILE A 58 4.15 -4.52 -2.07
CA ILE A 58 2.85 -4.25 -1.47
C ILE A 58 2.81 -4.91 -0.10
N ILE A 59 2.45 -4.15 0.94
CA ILE A 59 2.19 -4.69 2.28
C ILE A 59 0.68 -4.63 2.50
N ASP A 60 0.06 -5.80 2.71
CA ASP A 60 -1.39 -5.96 2.73
C ASP A 60 -1.93 -6.11 4.15
N PHE A 61 -2.72 -5.14 4.59
CA PHE A 61 -3.54 -5.19 5.80
C PHE A 61 -5.02 -4.95 5.47
N SER A 62 -5.42 -5.18 4.22
CA SER A 62 -6.79 -4.96 3.79
C SER A 62 -7.69 -6.15 4.11
N ASN A 63 -8.99 -5.98 3.82
CA ASN A 63 -9.98 -7.04 3.94
C ASN A 63 -9.62 -8.19 2.98
N PRO A 64 -9.69 -9.46 3.43
CA PRO A 64 -9.42 -10.62 2.55
C PRO A 64 -10.24 -10.66 1.26
N ALA A 65 -11.40 -10.00 1.23
CA ALA A 65 -12.22 -9.91 0.01
C ALA A 65 -11.49 -9.21 -1.15
N LEU A 66 -10.45 -8.42 -0.88
CA LEU A 66 -9.68 -7.71 -1.90
C LEU A 66 -8.46 -8.50 -2.38
N LEU A 67 -8.24 -9.70 -1.87
CA LEU A 67 -7.03 -10.47 -2.15
C LEU A 67 -6.88 -10.80 -3.63
N ASP A 68 -7.98 -11.14 -4.32
CA ASP A 68 -7.93 -11.48 -5.73
C ASP A 68 -7.43 -10.30 -6.59
N ASP A 69 -7.90 -9.09 -6.29
CA ASP A 69 -7.44 -7.88 -6.99
C ASP A 69 -5.97 -7.61 -6.73
N LEU A 70 -5.53 -7.82 -5.50
CA LEU A 70 -4.13 -7.64 -5.11
C LEU A 70 -3.23 -8.66 -5.82
N LEU A 71 -3.64 -9.92 -5.89
CA LEU A 71 -2.87 -10.95 -6.58
C LEU A 71 -2.76 -10.66 -8.07
N THR A 72 -3.85 -10.23 -8.70
CA THR A 72 -3.85 -9.83 -10.11
C THR A 72 -2.89 -8.67 -10.36
N TYR A 73 -2.95 -7.64 -9.54
CA TYR A 73 -2.06 -6.48 -9.64
C TYR A 73 -0.60 -6.86 -9.43
N SER A 74 -0.33 -7.65 -8.38
CA SER A 74 1.01 -8.12 -8.05
C SER A 74 1.62 -8.90 -9.22
N ALA A 75 0.85 -9.81 -9.82
CA ALA A 75 1.31 -10.60 -10.96
C ALA A 75 1.57 -9.72 -12.19
N ALA A 76 0.66 -8.78 -12.51
CA ALA A 76 0.78 -7.91 -13.66
C ALA A 76 2.00 -6.98 -13.57
N LYS A 77 2.37 -6.56 -12.36
CA LYS A 77 3.48 -5.64 -12.12
C LYS A 77 4.76 -6.38 -11.71
N SER A 78 4.74 -7.70 -11.58
CA SER A 78 5.84 -8.49 -11.03
C SER A 78 6.30 -7.94 -9.67
N MET A 79 5.34 -7.56 -8.83
CA MET A 79 5.57 -6.87 -7.57
C MET A 79 5.28 -7.81 -6.40
N PRO A 80 6.24 -8.04 -5.49
CA PRO A 80 6.01 -8.86 -4.32
C PRO A 80 4.85 -8.36 -3.46
N LEU A 81 4.08 -9.29 -2.90
CA LEU A 81 2.98 -9.04 -1.98
C LEU A 81 3.29 -9.71 -0.65
N VAL A 82 3.26 -8.93 0.41
CA VAL A 82 3.54 -9.42 1.76
C VAL A 82 2.27 -9.41 2.61
#